data_2116fb6c8f2b709626d357734b8ffc36
#
_entry.id   2116fb6c8f2b709626d357734b8ffc36
#
_cell.length_a   1.000
_cell.length_b   1.000
_cell.length_c   1.000
_cell.angle_alpha   90.00
_cell.angle_beta   90.00
_cell.angle_gamma   90.00
#
_symmetry.space_group_name_H-M   'P 1'
#
loop_
_entity.id
_entity.type
_entity.pdbx_description
1 polymer ?
#
loop_
_entity_poly.entity_id
_entity_poly.type
_entity_poly.pdbx_seq_one_letter_code
_entity_poly.pdbx_strand_id
1 'polypeptide(L)'
;MRKLTLFLAVGSLALVGSGCKQLKSRDQINQGVTAFKGAQYPEAVEHFKQAVELDPGFVTARLYLATAYMQQYIPGADSPENTQMAKAAMDQFNTVLQTDPKNSVAIASIASLYLNEKKLDDSQQWYEKLASVDPNNKDAYYSLGFIAWSKWYPALGTERAKLHMKPEDPGPIKDKKVKAALKEQYGAIVDAGLKNLDKALEIDPEYDDAMAYENLLIRERADLADSKEQYEQETKVADGWVQKVLATKKLKEEKKAAKAQGGGITTETPK
;
A
#
# COMPACT_ATOMS: atom_id res chain seq x y z
N MET A 1 20.10 45.24 39.58
CA MET A 1 20.31 45.11 38.13
C MET A 1 21.23 43.98 37.67
N ARG A 2 22.05 43.40 38.57
CA ARG A 2 23.01 42.28 38.20
C ARG A 2 22.37 40.88 38.02
N LYS A 3 21.15 40.66 38.53
CA LYS A 3 20.46 39.34 38.43
C LYS A 3 19.63 39.15 37.13
N LEU A 4 19.27 40.22 36.46
CA LEU A 4 18.46 40.17 35.25
C LEU A 4 19.28 39.82 34.00
N THR A 5 20.56 40.22 33.95
CA THR A 5 21.51 39.92 32.87
C THR A 5 21.94 38.46 32.82
N LEU A 6 21.92 37.75 33.96
CA LEU A 6 22.32 36.33 34.01
C LEU A 6 21.28 35.38 33.41
N PHE A 7 19.98 35.73 33.53
CA PHE A 7 18.88 34.93 32.94
C PHE A 7 18.78 35.05 31.42
N LEU A 8 19.17 36.20 30.86
CA LEU A 8 19.18 36.38 29.38
C LEU A 8 20.34 35.62 28.72
N ALA A 9 21.50 35.49 29.38
CA ALA A 9 22.66 34.76 28.85
C ALA A 9 22.45 33.24 28.84
N VAL A 10 21.75 32.67 29.83
CA VAL A 10 21.44 31.23 29.88
C VAL A 10 20.38 30.85 28.83
N GLY A 11 19.37 31.73 28.58
CA GLY A 11 18.37 31.47 27.54
C GLY A 11 18.96 31.49 26.12
N SER A 12 19.96 32.32 25.85
CA SER A 12 20.61 32.42 24.54
C SER A 12 21.50 31.20 24.23
N LEU A 13 22.15 30.58 25.23
CA LEU A 13 22.97 29.39 25.04
C LEU A 13 22.14 28.14 24.72
N ALA A 14 20.93 28.01 25.27
CA ALA A 14 20.02 26.88 25.01
C ALA A 14 19.50 26.90 23.56
N LEU A 15 19.25 28.07 22.97
CA LEU A 15 18.78 28.22 21.60
C LEU A 15 19.86 27.86 20.55
N VAL A 16 21.11 28.17 20.80
CA VAL A 16 22.22 27.84 19.88
C VAL A 16 22.48 26.32 19.84
N GLY A 17 22.35 25.63 20.98
CA GLY A 17 22.54 24.17 21.04
C GLY A 17 21.49 23.36 20.26
N SER A 18 20.25 23.85 20.23
CA SER A 18 19.15 23.19 19.50
C SER A 18 19.29 23.28 17.96
N GLY A 19 19.70 24.43 17.45
CA GLY A 19 19.93 24.64 16.02
C GLY A 19 21.03 23.73 15.44
N CYS A 20 22.14 23.56 16.19
CA CYS A 20 23.20 22.65 15.77
C CYS A 20 22.80 21.18 15.73
N LYS A 21 21.92 20.73 16.64
CA LYS A 21 21.38 19.36 16.64
C LYS A 21 20.48 19.11 15.46
N GLN A 22 19.59 20.04 15.15
CA GLN A 22 18.70 19.95 13.98
C GLN A 22 19.46 19.92 12.66
N LEU A 23 20.52 20.73 12.53
CA LEU A 23 21.38 20.71 11.34
C LEU A 23 22.09 19.35 11.18
N LYS A 24 22.64 18.82 12.26
CA LYS A 24 23.27 17.48 12.27
C LYS A 24 22.24 16.38 11.96
N SER A 25 21.02 16.47 12.48
CA SER A 25 19.94 15.54 12.16
C SER A 25 19.65 15.51 10.65
N ARG A 26 19.54 16.67 10.01
CA ARG A 26 19.34 16.76 8.55
C ARG A 26 20.52 16.20 7.76
N ASP A 27 21.75 16.38 8.22
CA ASP A 27 22.93 15.77 7.60
C ASP A 27 22.85 14.24 7.66
N GLN A 28 22.50 13.67 8.81
CA GLN A 28 22.28 12.23 8.97
C GLN A 28 21.14 11.72 8.05
N ILE A 29 20.06 12.47 7.88
CA ILE A 29 19.01 12.11 6.92
C ILE A 29 19.57 12.04 5.50
N ASN A 30 20.36 13.02 5.07
CA ASN A 30 20.92 13.05 3.72
C ASN A 30 21.83 11.84 3.47
N GLN A 31 22.66 11.47 4.44
CA GLN A 31 23.51 10.28 4.39
C GLN A 31 22.65 9.00 4.34
N GLY A 32 21.65 8.89 5.21
CA GLY A 32 20.72 7.77 5.22
C GLY A 32 19.95 7.63 3.91
N VAL A 33 19.49 8.72 3.30
CA VAL A 33 18.82 8.71 1.99
C VAL A 33 19.77 8.23 0.89
N THR A 34 21.05 8.62 0.94
CA THR A 34 22.06 8.15 -0.01
C THR A 34 22.26 6.65 0.11
N ALA A 35 22.45 6.14 1.33
CA ALA A 35 22.57 4.71 1.60
C ALA A 35 21.31 3.95 1.19
N PHE A 36 20.11 4.48 1.50
CA PHE A 36 18.83 3.89 1.11
C PHE A 36 18.68 3.76 -0.40
N LYS A 37 19.01 4.80 -1.17
CA LYS A 37 19.01 4.76 -2.64
C LYS A 37 20.02 3.77 -3.22
N GLY A 38 21.11 3.52 -2.49
CA GLY A 38 22.10 2.49 -2.80
C GLY A 38 21.70 1.08 -2.36
N ALA A 39 20.46 0.89 -1.86
CA ALA A 39 19.96 -0.36 -1.27
C ALA A 39 20.77 -0.86 -0.06
N GLN A 40 21.55 0.02 0.58
CA GLN A 40 22.32 -0.23 1.78
C GLN A 40 21.45 0.01 3.03
N TYR A 41 20.36 -0.76 3.14
CA TYR A 41 19.32 -0.52 4.16
C TYR A 41 19.82 -0.57 5.62
N PRO A 42 20.73 -1.48 6.02
CA PRO A 42 21.29 -1.47 7.37
C PRO A 42 22.03 -0.16 7.68
N GLU A 43 22.84 0.37 6.75
CA GLU A 43 23.55 1.64 6.88
C GLU A 43 22.56 2.82 6.94
N ALA A 44 21.53 2.81 6.09
CA ALA A 44 20.47 3.80 6.12
C ALA A 44 19.77 3.85 7.49
N VAL A 45 19.48 2.68 8.09
CA VAL A 45 18.91 2.58 9.44
C VAL A 45 19.77 3.27 10.48
N GLU A 46 21.10 3.07 10.47
CA GLU A 46 22.01 3.69 11.45
C GLU A 46 22.02 5.22 11.32
N HIS A 47 22.05 5.74 10.10
CA HIS A 47 21.96 7.19 9.88
C HIS A 47 20.59 7.75 10.31
N PHE A 48 19.49 7.08 9.98
CA PHE A 48 18.16 7.55 10.38
C PHE A 48 17.95 7.45 11.90
N LYS A 49 18.51 6.45 12.60
CA LYS A 49 18.52 6.39 14.07
C LYS A 49 19.23 7.62 14.67
N GLN A 50 20.42 7.93 14.18
CA GLN A 50 21.16 9.09 14.63
C GLN A 50 20.38 10.39 14.38
N ALA A 51 19.69 10.49 13.23
CA ALA A 51 18.84 11.63 12.95
C ALA A 51 17.70 11.78 13.97
N VAL A 52 17.02 10.69 14.33
CA VAL A 52 15.94 10.66 15.33
C VAL A 52 16.47 10.97 16.74
N GLU A 53 17.67 10.51 17.12
CA GLU A 53 18.31 10.82 18.39
C GLU A 53 18.66 12.31 18.52
N LEU A 54 19.15 12.90 17.43
CA LEU A 54 19.50 14.32 17.37
C LEU A 54 18.29 15.25 17.40
N ASP A 55 17.19 14.86 16.75
CA ASP A 55 15.92 15.60 16.71
C ASP A 55 14.72 14.63 16.83
N PRO A 56 14.33 14.24 18.05
CA PRO A 56 13.26 13.28 18.29
C PRO A 56 11.88 13.74 17.76
N GLY A 57 11.70 15.05 17.57
CA GLY A 57 10.46 15.65 17.02
C GLY A 57 10.42 15.65 15.50
N PHE A 58 11.49 15.27 14.82
CA PHE A 58 11.52 15.32 13.37
C PHE A 58 10.81 14.10 12.75
N VAL A 59 9.51 14.26 12.49
CA VAL A 59 8.62 13.22 11.94
C VAL A 59 9.20 12.57 10.70
N THR A 60 9.78 13.36 9.78
CA THR A 60 10.39 12.85 8.54
C THR A 60 11.51 11.85 8.81
N ALA A 61 12.37 12.09 9.83
CA ALA A 61 13.43 11.16 10.20
C ALA A 61 12.87 9.81 10.66
N ARG A 62 11.77 9.83 11.44
CA ARG A 62 11.08 8.61 11.88
C ARG A 62 10.43 7.86 10.72
N LEU A 63 9.81 8.57 9.76
CA LEU A 63 9.25 7.94 8.57
C LEU A 63 10.34 7.25 7.74
N TYR A 64 11.49 7.89 7.54
CA TYR A 64 12.61 7.25 6.84
C TYR A 64 13.16 6.04 7.59
N LEU A 65 13.31 6.14 8.92
CA LEU A 65 13.77 5.03 9.76
C LEU A 65 12.80 3.83 9.65
N ALA A 66 11.50 4.10 9.79
CA ALA A 66 10.46 3.08 9.67
C ALA A 66 10.48 2.41 8.28
N THR A 67 10.59 3.23 7.22
CA THR A 67 10.67 2.74 5.84
C THR A 67 11.92 1.89 5.62
N ALA A 68 13.07 2.29 6.18
CA ALA A 68 14.32 1.52 6.06
C ALA A 68 14.26 0.16 6.77
N TYR A 69 13.55 0.08 7.91
CA TYR A 69 13.24 -1.21 8.54
C TYR A 69 12.29 -2.05 7.68
N MET A 70 11.23 -1.42 7.14
CA MET A 70 10.27 -2.11 6.30
C MET A 70 10.90 -2.70 5.03
N GLN A 71 11.91 -2.04 4.45
CA GLN A 71 12.65 -2.56 3.29
C GLN A 71 13.53 -3.79 3.62
N GLN A 72 13.86 -4.01 4.87
CA GLN A 72 14.58 -5.20 5.31
C GLN A 72 13.65 -6.37 5.69
N TYR A 73 12.36 -6.10 5.86
CA TYR A 73 11.37 -7.13 6.12
C TYR A 73 11.06 -7.91 4.85
N ILE A 74 11.19 -9.23 4.92
CA ILE A 74 10.90 -10.16 3.81
C ILE A 74 9.58 -10.88 4.11
N PRO A 75 8.49 -10.62 3.37
CA PRO A 75 7.21 -11.30 3.59
C PRO A 75 7.34 -12.82 3.52
N GLY A 76 6.83 -13.50 4.54
CA GLY A 76 6.83 -14.96 4.61
C GLY A 76 8.14 -15.59 5.09
N ALA A 77 9.20 -14.82 5.33
CA ALA A 77 10.41 -15.36 5.97
C ALA A 77 10.17 -15.50 7.48
N ASP A 78 10.38 -16.72 7.98
CA ASP A 78 10.21 -17.05 9.41
C ASP A 78 11.58 -17.04 10.11
N SER A 79 12.03 -15.83 10.48
CA SER A 79 13.21 -15.65 11.31
C SER A 79 12.97 -14.55 12.38
N PRO A 80 13.65 -14.67 13.54
CA PRO A 80 13.57 -13.63 14.58
C PRO A 80 13.99 -12.25 14.08
N GLU A 81 15.02 -12.17 13.24
CA GLU A 81 15.54 -10.94 12.66
C GLU A 81 14.49 -10.29 11.75
N ASN A 82 13.83 -11.10 10.91
CA ASN A 82 12.77 -10.61 10.01
C ASN A 82 11.58 -10.05 10.80
N THR A 83 11.15 -10.78 11.84
CA THR A 83 10.08 -10.32 12.74
C THR A 83 10.48 -9.03 13.47
N GLN A 84 11.74 -8.90 13.86
CA GLN A 84 12.25 -7.69 14.49
C GLN A 84 12.20 -6.48 13.54
N MET A 85 12.48 -6.66 12.24
CA MET A 85 12.40 -5.58 11.25
C MET A 85 10.96 -5.07 11.11
N ALA A 86 9.98 -5.99 10.96
CA ALA A 86 8.58 -5.62 10.90
C ALA A 86 8.13 -4.86 12.15
N LYS A 87 8.50 -5.38 13.35
CA LYS A 87 8.18 -4.75 14.62
C LYS A 87 8.81 -3.37 14.76
N ALA A 88 10.07 -3.22 14.42
CA ALA A 88 10.79 -1.94 14.49
C ALA A 88 10.15 -0.89 13.57
N ALA A 89 9.77 -1.29 12.34
CA ALA A 89 9.04 -0.41 11.43
C ALA A 89 7.71 0.03 12.04
N MET A 90 6.92 -0.92 12.55
CA MET A 90 5.61 -0.67 13.17
C MET A 90 5.72 0.30 14.36
N ASP A 91 6.71 0.12 15.23
CA ASP A 91 6.94 0.96 16.41
C ASP A 91 7.23 2.42 16.00
N GLN A 92 8.04 2.63 14.95
CA GLN A 92 8.33 3.98 14.45
C GLN A 92 7.11 4.64 13.78
N PHE A 93 6.34 3.91 12.94
CA PHE A 93 5.11 4.43 12.35
C PHE A 93 4.08 4.77 13.43
N ASN A 94 3.90 3.94 14.44
CA ASN A 94 3.00 4.23 15.56
C ASN A 94 3.44 5.48 16.34
N THR A 95 4.75 5.70 16.51
CA THR A 95 5.26 6.92 17.14
C THR A 95 4.93 8.16 16.29
N VAL A 96 4.99 8.07 14.97
CA VAL A 96 4.52 9.15 14.08
C VAL A 96 3.04 9.43 14.31
N LEU A 97 2.19 8.39 14.41
CA LEU A 97 0.75 8.55 14.60
C LEU A 97 0.37 9.10 15.98
N GLN A 98 1.23 9.05 16.99
CA GLN A 98 1.02 9.71 18.27
C GLN A 98 1.06 11.24 18.14
N THR A 99 1.88 11.77 17.23
CA THR A 99 2.03 13.20 17.00
C THR A 99 1.20 13.71 15.82
N ASP A 100 1.02 12.88 14.80
CA ASP A 100 0.22 13.16 13.61
C ASP A 100 -0.72 11.96 13.31
N PRO A 101 -1.90 11.90 13.96
CA PRO A 101 -2.84 10.78 13.82
C PRO A 101 -3.41 10.57 12.41
N LYS A 102 -3.24 11.58 11.53
CA LYS A 102 -3.71 11.56 10.14
C LYS A 102 -2.58 11.39 9.12
N ASN A 103 -1.38 11.05 9.55
CA ASN A 103 -0.26 10.84 8.65
C ASN A 103 -0.53 9.68 7.69
N SER A 104 -0.86 10.01 6.45
CA SER A 104 -1.26 9.03 5.44
C SER A 104 -0.14 8.02 5.12
N VAL A 105 1.13 8.46 5.15
CA VAL A 105 2.28 7.58 4.91
C VAL A 105 2.40 6.53 6.00
N ALA A 106 2.31 6.92 7.28
CA ALA A 106 2.39 5.99 8.40
C ALA A 106 1.20 5.01 8.39
N ILE A 107 -0.03 5.50 8.13
CA ILE A 107 -1.24 4.68 8.04
C ILE A 107 -1.10 3.66 6.90
N ALA A 108 -0.71 4.09 5.70
CA ALA A 108 -0.53 3.22 4.53
C ALA A 108 0.55 2.14 4.78
N SER A 109 1.66 2.54 5.41
CA SER A 109 2.76 1.62 5.70
C SER A 109 2.38 0.54 6.71
N ILE A 110 1.63 0.91 7.77
CA ILE A 110 1.09 -0.05 8.74
C ILE A 110 0.10 -1.01 8.06
N ALA A 111 -0.79 -0.49 7.22
CA ALA A 111 -1.73 -1.31 6.44
C ALA A 111 -1.00 -2.34 5.57
N SER A 112 0.05 -1.89 4.87
CA SER A 112 0.89 -2.74 4.02
C SER A 112 1.67 -3.79 4.82
N LEU A 113 2.20 -3.46 6.00
CA LEU A 113 2.85 -4.44 6.87
C LEU A 113 1.89 -5.55 7.29
N TYR A 114 0.67 -5.21 7.74
CA TYR A 114 -0.34 -6.20 8.06
C TYR A 114 -0.73 -7.06 6.85
N LEU A 115 -0.80 -6.45 5.65
CA LEU A 115 -1.08 -7.20 4.42
C LEU A 115 0.02 -8.22 4.13
N ASN A 116 1.28 -7.82 4.25
CA ASN A 116 2.44 -8.67 4.06
C ASN A 116 2.52 -9.81 5.09
N GLU A 117 2.03 -9.58 6.30
CA GLU A 117 1.88 -10.60 7.36
C GLU A 117 0.64 -11.48 7.19
N LYS A 118 -0.15 -11.29 6.11
CA LYS A 118 -1.44 -11.95 5.86
C LYS A 118 -2.50 -11.73 6.94
N LYS A 119 -2.36 -10.68 7.73
CA LYS A 119 -3.34 -10.22 8.72
C LYS A 119 -4.38 -9.34 8.02
N LEU A 120 -5.25 -9.99 7.22
CA LEU A 120 -6.14 -9.29 6.29
C LEU A 120 -7.14 -8.37 7.00
N ASP A 121 -7.64 -8.75 8.19
CA ASP A 121 -8.62 -7.93 8.93
C ASP A 121 -7.98 -6.66 9.51
N ASP A 122 -6.78 -6.77 10.07
CA ASP A 122 -6.02 -5.62 10.55
C ASP A 122 -5.66 -4.69 9.39
N SER A 123 -5.17 -5.27 8.29
CA SER A 123 -4.85 -4.51 7.07
C SER A 123 -6.07 -3.75 6.53
N GLN A 124 -7.24 -4.41 6.48
CA GLN A 124 -8.49 -3.78 6.05
C GLN A 124 -8.82 -2.55 6.90
N GLN A 125 -8.79 -2.66 8.22
CA GLN A 125 -9.09 -1.54 9.14
C GLN A 125 -8.14 -0.35 8.88
N TRP A 126 -6.86 -0.61 8.64
CA TRP A 126 -5.88 0.43 8.37
C TRP A 126 -6.06 1.07 6.99
N TYR A 127 -6.42 0.31 5.95
CA TYR A 127 -6.74 0.90 4.64
C TYR A 127 -8.07 1.67 4.66
N GLU A 128 -9.07 1.23 5.42
CA GLU A 128 -10.31 2.00 5.66
C GLU A 128 -10.00 3.34 6.37
N LYS A 129 -9.10 3.32 7.37
CA LYS A 129 -8.59 4.54 8.00
C LYS A 129 -7.87 5.43 6.98
N LEU A 130 -7.02 4.86 6.12
CA LEU A 130 -6.35 5.61 5.06
C LEU A 130 -7.37 6.29 4.12
N ALA A 131 -8.34 5.55 3.64
CA ALA A 131 -9.41 6.09 2.79
C ALA A 131 -10.23 7.20 3.48
N SER A 132 -10.37 7.15 4.81
CA SER A 132 -11.06 8.20 5.57
C SER A 132 -10.25 9.48 5.72
N VAL A 133 -8.92 9.40 5.81
CA VAL A 133 -8.04 10.58 5.96
C VAL A 133 -7.58 11.14 4.61
N ASP A 134 -7.53 10.31 3.60
CA ASP A 134 -7.19 10.66 2.21
C ASP A 134 -8.19 10.01 1.23
N PRO A 135 -9.37 10.63 1.02
CA PRO A 135 -10.43 10.08 0.17
C PRO A 135 -10.08 10.00 -1.33
N ASN A 136 -8.96 10.57 -1.75
CA ASN A 136 -8.46 10.48 -3.12
C ASN A 136 -7.28 9.51 -3.27
N ASN A 137 -7.02 8.70 -2.27
CA ASN A 137 -5.97 7.69 -2.30
C ASN A 137 -6.44 6.43 -3.03
N LYS A 138 -6.18 6.35 -4.33
CA LYS A 138 -6.57 5.19 -5.14
C LYS A 138 -6.01 3.86 -4.63
N ASP A 139 -4.78 3.89 -4.05
CA ASP A 139 -4.10 2.69 -3.57
C ASP A 139 -4.77 2.12 -2.32
N ALA A 140 -5.38 2.97 -1.48
CA ALA A 140 -6.19 2.53 -0.35
C ALA A 140 -7.39 1.72 -0.83
N TYR A 141 -8.14 2.24 -1.78
CA TYR A 141 -9.33 1.57 -2.34
C TYR A 141 -8.96 0.31 -3.12
N TYR A 142 -7.91 0.35 -3.92
CA TYR A 142 -7.38 -0.85 -4.59
C TYR A 142 -7.02 -1.94 -3.58
N SER A 143 -6.31 -1.58 -2.49
CA SER A 143 -5.91 -2.55 -1.46
C SER A 143 -7.10 -3.17 -0.74
N LEU A 144 -8.17 -2.40 -0.50
CA LEU A 144 -9.42 -2.93 0.06
C LEU A 144 -10.09 -3.93 -0.89
N GLY A 145 -10.09 -3.67 -2.19
CA GLY A 145 -10.55 -4.62 -3.22
C GLY A 145 -9.70 -5.88 -3.26
N PHE A 146 -8.39 -5.73 -3.24
CA PHE A 146 -7.44 -6.85 -3.15
C PHE A 146 -7.65 -7.72 -1.90
N ILE A 147 -7.87 -7.09 -0.74
CA ILE A 147 -8.16 -7.81 0.51
C ILE A 147 -9.48 -8.58 0.41
N ALA A 148 -10.51 -8.00 -0.18
CA ALA A 148 -11.79 -8.69 -0.42
C ALA A 148 -11.58 -9.94 -1.28
N TRP A 149 -10.83 -9.83 -2.37
CA TRP A 149 -10.46 -10.97 -3.20
C TRP A 149 -9.64 -12.01 -2.43
N SER A 150 -8.67 -11.58 -1.65
CA SER A 150 -7.81 -12.47 -0.85
C SER A 150 -8.57 -13.28 0.20
N LYS A 151 -9.70 -12.76 0.70
CA LYS A 151 -10.61 -13.46 1.60
C LYS A 151 -11.53 -14.42 0.85
N TRP A 152 -12.03 -14.00 -0.31
CA TRP A 152 -13.01 -14.71 -1.11
C TRP A 152 -12.44 -15.88 -1.91
N TYR A 153 -11.37 -15.64 -2.69
CA TYR A 153 -10.83 -16.62 -3.64
C TYR A 153 -10.48 -17.98 -3.03
N PRO A 154 -9.78 -18.08 -1.87
CA PRO A 154 -9.46 -19.36 -1.26
C PRO A 154 -10.71 -20.12 -0.79
N ALA A 155 -11.74 -19.40 -0.32
CA ALA A 155 -12.99 -19.99 0.11
C ALA A 155 -13.76 -20.60 -1.06
N LEU A 156 -13.90 -19.84 -2.15
CA LEU A 156 -14.50 -20.33 -3.40
C LEU A 156 -13.75 -21.55 -3.93
N GLY A 157 -12.41 -21.47 -4.02
CA GLY A 157 -11.59 -22.57 -4.50
C GLY A 157 -11.74 -23.86 -3.67
N THR A 158 -11.86 -23.71 -2.35
CA THR A 158 -12.10 -24.82 -1.43
C THR A 158 -13.43 -25.51 -1.71
N GLU A 159 -14.52 -24.74 -1.87
CA GLU A 159 -15.85 -25.30 -2.15
C GLU A 159 -15.93 -25.92 -3.55
N ARG A 160 -15.33 -25.27 -4.56
CA ARG A 160 -15.20 -25.85 -5.91
C ARG A 160 -14.47 -27.20 -5.89
N ALA A 161 -13.37 -27.29 -5.15
CA ALA A 161 -12.62 -28.56 -5.01
C ALA A 161 -13.46 -29.66 -4.35
N LYS A 162 -14.24 -29.35 -3.30
CA LYS A 162 -15.16 -30.31 -2.66
C LYS A 162 -16.24 -30.81 -3.64
N LEU A 163 -16.65 -29.97 -4.57
CA LEU A 163 -17.60 -30.32 -5.63
C LEU A 163 -16.95 -30.98 -6.85
N HIS A 164 -15.66 -31.32 -6.76
CA HIS A 164 -14.87 -31.87 -7.86
C HIS A 164 -14.81 -30.97 -9.11
N MET A 165 -15.00 -29.67 -8.94
CA MET A 165 -14.85 -28.67 -9.99
C MET A 165 -13.39 -28.23 -10.08
N LYS A 166 -12.84 -28.23 -11.28
CA LYS A 166 -11.50 -27.68 -11.55
C LYS A 166 -11.56 -26.14 -11.65
N PRO A 167 -10.43 -25.45 -11.52
CA PRO A 167 -10.40 -23.99 -11.69
C PRO A 167 -10.96 -23.52 -13.04
N GLU A 168 -10.73 -24.27 -14.11
CA GLU A 168 -11.17 -23.97 -15.47
C GLU A 168 -12.63 -24.39 -15.78
N ASP A 169 -13.27 -25.19 -14.92
CA ASP A 169 -14.64 -25.63 -15.15
C ASP A 169 -15.61 -24.44 -15.09
N PRO A 170 -16.56 -24.32 -16.03
CA PRO A 170 -17.49 -23.20 -16.00
C PRO A 170 -18.49 -23.33 -14.83
N GLY A 171 -18.87 -22.18 -14.26
CA GLY A 171 -19.98 -22.08 -13.32
C GLY A 171 -21.35 -22.05 -13.99
N PRO A 172 -22.39 -21.64 -13.29
CA PRO A 172 -22.40 -21.39 -11.85
C PRO A 172 -22.35 -22.69 -11.02
N ILE A 173 -22.00 -22.58 -9.74
CA ILE A 173 -22.09 -23.71 -8.78
C ILE A 173 -23.53 -24.24 -8.77
N LYS A 174 -23.70 -25.56 -9.01
CA LYS A 174 -25.02 -26.21 -9.09
C LYS A 174 -25.59 -26.53 -7.71
N ASP A 175 -24.73 -26.79 -6.72
CA ASP A 175 -25.19 -27.09 -5.36
C ASP A 175 -25.74 -25.81 -4.70
N LYS A 176 -27.09 -25.83 -4.51
CA LYS A 176 -27.80 -24.67 -3.96
C LYS A 176 -27.42 -24.36 -2.50
N LYS A 177 -27.04 -25.39 -1.70
CA LYS A 177 -26.67 -25.20 -0.30
C LYS A 177 -25.29 -24.53 -0.19
N VAL A 178 -24.33 -25.04 -0.96
CA VAL A 178 -22.99 -24.47 -1.04
C VAL A 178 -23.06 -23.03 -1.53
N LYS A 179 -23.82 -22.78 -2.61
CA LYS A 179 -24.00 -21.45 -3.16
C LYS A 179 -24.63 -20.48 -2.15
N ALA A 180 -25.68 -20.90 -1.44
CA ALA A 180 -26.31 -20.07 -0.42
C ALA A 180 -25.35 -19.73 0.73
N ALA A 181 -24.59 -20.72 1.23
CA ALA A 181 -23.59 -20.52 2.29
C ALA A 181 -22.49 -19.54 1.86
N LEU A 182 -21.97 -19.67 0.64
CA LEU A 182 -20.98 -18.74 0.09
C LEU A 182 -21.54 -17.32 -0.07
N LYS A 183 -22.78 -17.17 -0.57
CA LYS A 183 -23.46 -15.87 -0.66
C LYS A 183 -23.63 -15.22 0.71
N GLU A 184 -24.08 -15.98 1.70
CA GLU A 184 -24.28 -15.49 3.06
C GLU A 184 -22.96 -15.03 3.70
N GLN A 185 -21.90 -15.82 3.56
CA GLN A 185 -20.62 -15.55 4.21
C GLN A 185 -19.78 -14.49 3.49
N TYR A 186 -19.76 -14.47 2.16
CA TYR A 186 -18.82 -13.67 1.39
C TYR A 186 -19.46 -12.63 0.47
N GLY A 187 -20.77 -12.68 0.24
CA GLY A 187 -21.45 -11.76 -0.68
C GLY A 187 -21.16 -10.30 -0.37
N ALA A 188 -21.34 -9.90 0.88
CA ALA A 188 -21.05 -8.52 1.31
C ALA A 188 -19.56 -8.12 1.16
N ILE A 189 -18.64 -9.08 1.34
CA ILE A 189 -17.18 -8.85 1.18
C ILE A 189 -16.87 -8.58 -0.30
N VAL A 190 -17.42 -9.40 -1.20
CA VAL A 190 -17.23 -9.27 -2.66
C VAL A 190 -17.81 -7.94 -3.16
N ASP A 191 -19.04 -7.62 -2.75
CA ASP A 191 -19.70 -6.36 -3.14
C ASP A 191 -18.94 -5.12 -2.62
N ALA A 192 -18.44 -5.17 -1.40
CA ALA A 192 -17.59 -4.12 -0.85
C ALA A 192 -16.25 -4.01 -1.61
N GLY A 193 -15.67 -5.15 -2.00
CA GLY A 193 -14.46 -5.20 -2.82
C GLY A 193 -14.64 -4.50 -4.16
N LEU A 194 -15.69 -4.86 -4.90
CA LEU A 194 -16.04 -4.23 -6.18
C LEU A 194 -16.28 -2.73 -6.04
N LYS A 195 -17.06 -2.31 -5.03
CA LYS A 195 -17.28 -0.87 -4.75
C LYS A 195 -15.97 -0.11 -4.50
N ASN A 196 -15.02 -0.72 -3.82
CA ASN A 196 -13.72 -0.10 -3.57
C ASN A 196 -12.89 -0.03 -4.86
N LEU A 197 -12.88 -1.06 -5.69
CA LEU A 197 -12.19 -1.05 -6.99
C LEU A 197 -12.79 0.00 -7.94
N ASP A 198 -14.12 0.08 -8.01
CA ASP A 198 -14.81 1.15 -8.73
C ASP A 198 -14.31 2.52 -8.27
N LYS A 199 -14.19 2.72 -6.94
CA LYS A 199 -13.69 3.98 -6.38
C LYS A 199 -12.24 4.28 -6.76
N ALA A 200 -11.37 3.26 -6.77
CA ALA A 200 -10.00 3.40 -7.25
C ALA A 200 -9.96 3.83 -8.73
N LEU A 201 -10.86 3.27 -9.55
CA LEU A 201 -10.98 3.59 -10.98
C LEU A 201 -11.65 4.93 -11.27
N GLU A 202 -12.54 5.41 -10.39
CA GLU A 202 -13.03 6.79 -10.44
C GLU A 202 -11.90 7.81 -10.23
N ILE A 203 -10.97 7.51 -9.32
CA ILE A 203 -9.81 8.38 -9.02
C ILE A 203 -8.75 8.27 -10.13
N ASP A 204 -8.46 7.08 -10.60
CA ASP A 204 -7.50 6.82 -11.67
C ASP A 204 -8.09 5.84 -12.72
N PRO A 205 -8.68 6.36 -13.80
CA PRO A 205 -9.25 5.53 -14.87
C PRO A 205 -8.22 4.68 -15.64
N GLU A 206 -6.91 4.90 -15.43
CA GLU A 206 -5.85 4.09 -16.03
C GLU A 206 -5.22 3.11 -15.02
N TYR A 207 -5.86 2.84 -13.87
CA TYR A 207 -5.33 1.93 -12.85
C TYR A 207 -5.56 0.46 -13.25
N ASP A 208 -4.68 -0.10 -14.05
CA ASP A 208 -4.80 -1.43 -14.64
C ASP A 208 -4.83 -2.57 -13.60
N ASP A 209 -4.16 -2.42 -12.44
CA ASP A 209 -4.25 -3.41 -11.37
C ASP A 209 -5.66 -3.46 -10.76
N ALA A 210 -6.32 -2.32 -10.55
CA ALA A 210 -7.70 -2.27 -10.09
C ALA A 210 -8.65 -2.92 -11.11
N MET A 211 -8.48 -2.65 -12.42
CA MET A 211 -9.24 -3.31 -13.48
C MET A 211 -9.05 -4.83 -13.47
N ALA A 212 -7.83 -5.31 -13.18
CA ALA A 212 -7.55 -6.73 -13.12
C ALA A 212 -8.33 -7.41 -11.97
N TYR A 213 -8.39 -6.77 -10.79
CA TYR A 213 -9.17 -7.30 -9.66
C TYR A 213 -10.67 -7.14 -9.84
N GLU A 214 -11.16 -6.13 -10.57
CA GLU A 214 -12.55 -6.08 -11.04
C GLU A 214 -12.90 -7.33 -11.86
N ASN A 215 -12.08 -7.67 -12.84
CA ASN A 215 -12.26 -8.89 -13.61
C ASN A 215 -12.35 -10.12 -12.71
N LEU A 216 -11.41 -10.29 -11.78
CA LEU A 216 -11.32 -11.47 -10.93
C LEU A 216 -12.56 -11.58 -10.03
N LEU A 217 -12.91 -10.52 -9.30
CA LEU A 217 -14.05 -10.55 -8.38
C LEU A 217 -15.39 -10.79 -9.12
N ILE A 218 -15.61 -10.16 -10.26
CA ILE A 218 -16.85 -10.35 -11.06
C ILE A 218 -16.91 -11.77 -11.59
N ARG A 219 -15.82 -12.29 -12.17
CA ARG A 219 -15.75 -13.64 -12.72
C ARG A 219 -16.03 -14.71 -11.67
N GLU A 220 -15.43 -14.55 -10.50
CA GLU A 220 -15.58 -15.49 -9.40
C GLU A 220 -16.96 -15.36 -8.73
N ARG A 221 -17.50 -14.13 -8.62
CA ARG A 221 -18.88 -13.91 -8.15
C ARG A 221 -19.92 -14.57 -9.07
N ALA A 222 -19.65 -14.64 -10.37
CA ALA A 222 -20.52 -15.31 -11.34
C ALA A 222 -20.80 -16.78 -10.97
N ASP A 223 -19.89 -17.45 -10.24
CA ASP A 223 -20.14 -18.80 -9.72
C ASP A 223 -21.33 -18.88 -8.76
N LEU A 224 -21.72 -17.76 -8.17
CA LEU A 224 -22.87 -17.64 -7.30
C LEU A 224 -24.18 -17.28 -8.05
N ALA A 225 -24.13 -17.14 -9.37
CA ALA A 225 -25.29 -16.79 -10.19
C ALA A 225 -26.45 -17.81 -10.02
N ASP A 226 -27.67 -17.31 -10.10
CA ASP A 226 -28.87 -18.17 -9.92
C ASP A 226 -29.26 -18.89 -11.19
N SER A 227 -28.83 -18.38 -12.36
CA SER A 227 -29.03 -19.01 -13.65
C SER A 227 -27.75 -19.01 -14.50
N LYS A 228 -27.77 -19.82 -15.56
CA LYS A 228 -26.70 -19.87 -16.56
C LYS A 228 -26.59 -18.53 -17.30
N GLU A 229 -27.70 -17.91 -17.59
CA GLU A 229 -27.79 -16.64 -18.30
C GLU A 229 -27.14 -15.51 -17.47
N GLN A 230 -27.38 -15.48 -16.15
CA GLN A 230 -26.75 -14.53 -15.25
C GLN A 230 -25.23 -14.78 -15.19
N TYR A 231 -24.80 -16.04 -15.09
CA TYR A 231 -23.38 -16.40 -15.13
C TYR A 231 -22.70 -15.90 -16.40
N GLU A 232 -23.30 -16.14 -17.56
CA GLU A 232 -22.79 -15.70 -18.87
C GLU A 232 -22.75 -14.17 -18.99
N GLN A 233 -23.71 -13.47 -18.42
CA GLN A 233 -23.71 -11.99 -18.37
C GLN A 233 -22.56 -11.46 -17.51
N GLU A 234 -22.37 -11.98 -16.30
CA GLU A 234 -21.29 -11.54 -15.40
C GLU A 234 -19.91 -11.87 -15.99
N THR A 235 -19.73 -13.07 -16.55
CA THR A 235 -18.46 -13.44 -17.20
C THR A 235 -18.16 -12.56 -18.42
N LYS A 236 -19.17 -12.15 -19.18
CA LYS A 236 -18.99 -11.19 -20.29
C LYS A 236 -18.53 -9.81 -19.78
N VAL A 237 -19.07 -9.35 -18.65
CA VAL A 237 -18.61 -8.11 -18.00
C VAL A 237 -17.13 -8.25 -17.58
N ALA A 238 -16.79 -9.38 -16.95
CA ALA A 238 -15.42 -9.69 -16.57
C ALA A 238 -14.47 -9.69 -17.79
N ASP A 239 -14.87 -10.30 -18.92
CA ASP A 239 -14.10 -10.27 -20.16
C ASP A 239 -13.87 -8.85 -20.68
N GLY A 240 -14.87 -7.97 -20.53
CA GLY A 240 -14.74 -6.55 -20.86
C GLY A 240 -13.62 -5.85 -20.04
N TRP A 241 -13.47 -6.22 -18.78
CA TRP A 241 -12.37 -5.70 -17.95
C TRP A 241 -11.00 -6.20 -18.43
N VAL A 242 -10.87 -7.46 -18.88
CA VAL A 242 -9.61 -7.96 -19.48
C VAL A 242 -9.21 -7.09 -20.68
N GLN A 243 -10.17 -6.77 -21.56
CA GLN A 243 -9.89 -5.92 -22.72
C GLN A 243 -9.45 -4.50 -22.30
N LYS A 244 -10.06 -3.94 -21.26
CA LYS A 244 -9.64 -2.63 -20.72
C LYS A 244 -8.21 -2.68 -20.15
N VAL A 245 -7.85 -3.73 -19.40
CA VAL A 245 -6.47 -3.91 -18.90
C VAL A 245 -5.47 -3.92 -20.05
N LEU A 246 -5.73 -4.72 -21.10
CA LEU A 246 -4.82 -4.83 -22.25
C LEU A 246 -4.68 -3.49 -22.99
N ALA A 247 -5.78 -2.80 -23.22
CA ALA A 247 -5.78 -1.49 -23.87
C ALA A 247 -5.02 -0.43 -23.02
N THR A 248 -5.23 -0.42 -21.70
CA THR A 248 -4.56 0.49 -20.78
C THR A 248 -3.06 0.24 -20.72
N LYS A 249 -2.63 -1.02 -20.65
CA LYS A 249 -1.20 -1.38 -20.68
C LYS A 249 -0.54 -0.93 -21.98
N LYS A 250 -1.18 -1.18 -23.13
CA LYS A 250 -0.70 -0.72 -24.43
C LYS A 250 -0.55 0.81 -24.46
N LEU A 251 -1.56 1.53 -23.99
CA LEU A 251 -1.53 3.00 -23.93
C LEU A 251 -0.38 3.51 -23.05
N LYS A 252 -0.15 2.88 -21.88
CA LYS A 252 0.98 3.23 -21.00
C LYS A 252 2.33 2.99 -21.65
N GLU A 253 2.50 1.89 -22.40
CA GLU A 253 3.71 1.59 -23.16
C GLU A 253 3.95 2.63 -24.27
N GLU A 254 2.93 2.98 -25.02
CA GLU A 254 3.01 4.01 -26.07
C GLU A 254 3.38 5.38 -25.48
N LYS A 255 2.77 5.78 -24.36
CA LYS A 255 3.13 7.02 -23.63
C LYS A 255 4.59 7.00 -23.16
N LYS A 256 5.09 5.85 -22.67
CA LYS A 256 6.48 5.67 -22.24
C LYS A 256 7.45 5.77 -23.41
N ALA A 257 7.14 5.13 -24.54
CA ALA A 257 7.95 5.19 -25.76
C ALA A 257 8.02 6.62 -26.32
N ALA A 258 6.90 7.33 -26.38
CA ALA A 258 6.84 8.72 -26.82
C ALA A 258 7.69 9.66 -25.93
N LYS A 259 7.65 9.47 -24.60
CA LYS A 259 8.51 10.24 -23.67
C LYS A 259 9.99 9.94 -23.88
N ALA A 260 10.36 8.69 -24.14
CA ALA A 260 11.75 8.31 -24.41
C ALA A 260 12.28 8.91 -25.71
N GLN A 261 11.44 9.05 -26.75
CA GLN A 261 11.80 9.66 -28.03
C GLN A 261 11.83 11.20 -27.98
N GLY A 262 10.98 11.82 -27.15
CA GLY A 262 10.94 13.29 -27.00
C GLY A 262 12.02 13.87 -26.06
N GLY A 263 12.77 13.04 -25.34
CA GLY A 263 13.86 13.46 -24.44
C GLY A 263 15.24 13.58 -25.09
N GLY A 264 15.36 13.43 -26.42
CA GLY A 264 16.58 13.66 -27.17
C GLY A 264 16.88 15.17 -27.24
N ILE A 265 17.84 15.62 -26.44
CA ILE A 265 18.41 16.98 -26.53
C ILE A 265 19.03 17.11 -27.93
N THR A 266 18.39 17.86 -28.82
CA THR A 266 19.07 18.36 -30.04
C THR A 266 20.06 19.41 -29.61
N THR A 267 21.32 19.02 -29.42
CA THR A 267 22.44 19.95 -29.39
C THR A 267 22.68 20.40 -30.82
N GLU A 268 21.91 21.39 -31.29
CA GLU A 268 22.35 22.20 -32.43
C GLU A 268 23.46 23.09 -31.94
N THR A 269 24.69 22.79 -32.37
CA THR A 269 25.83 23.68 -32.31
C THR A 269 25.57 24.85 -33.30
N PRO A 270 25.61 26.12 -32.84
CA PRO A 270 25.59 27.25 -33.78
C PRO A 270 26.87 27.29 -34.59
N LYS A 271 26.70 27.44 -35.89
CA LYS A 271 27.79 27.77 -36.84
C LYS A 271 28.28 29.21 -36.65
#